data_a7708088ac6d31ef77b8b2f4d09d01d6
#
_entry.id   a7708088ac6d31ef77b8b2f4d09d01d6
#
_cell.length_a   1.000
_cell.length_b   1.000
_cell.length_c   1.000
_cell.angle_alpha   90.00
_cell.angle_beta   90.00
_cell.angle_gamma   90.00
#
_symmetry.space_group_name_H-M   'P 1'
#
loop_
_entity.id
_entity.type
_entity.pdbx_description
1 polymer ?
#
loop_
_entity_poly.entity_id
_entity_poly.type
_entity_poly.pdbx_seq_one_letter_code
_entity_poly.pdbx_strand_id
1 'polypeptide(L)'
;GEAQEVKLFKDSSITVGHPTLCATGDTMYFVSDAPGGFGGKDIYMAISNGSEWDDIRNLGPTINTNDDELFPYIRQDGRLYFSSKGHPGYGGLDLFYAIPQDTTWTIFNMGMPFNSTGDDFGITFASEKEEGFFSSNRGQKKGYDLIYSFILPEMELLVEGTITNTDGEHLSDASLRLIGNDGTNIKTQIRRDGTYRLKLQKDTRYAMLATS
;
A
#
# COMPACT_ATOMS: atom_id res chain seq x y z
N GLY A 1 11.06 20.72 23.15
CA GLY A 1 11.98 21.06 22.07
C GLY A 1 11.46 22.24 21.28
N GLU A 2 12.32 22.98 20.62
CA GLU A 2 11.93 24.07 19.72
C GLU A 2 11.69 23.50 18.32
N ALA A 3 10.72 24.07 17.57
CA ALA A 3 10.51 23.77 16.18
C ALA A 3 11.65 24.37 15.36
N GLN A 4 12.23 23.60 14.46
CA GLN A 4 13.29 24.04 13.57
C GLN A 4 12.85 23.90 12.11
N GLU A 5 13.18 24.90 11.29
CA GLU A 5 12.93 24.85 9.86
C GLU A 5 13.83 23.82 9.18
N VAL A 6 13.24 22.96 8.37
CA VAL A 6 13.95 22.05 7.48
C VAL A 6 14.03 22.66 6.09
N LYS A 7 15.24 23.00 5.66
CA LYS A 7 15.48 23.59 4.33
C LYS A 7 15.79 22.53 3.31
N LEU A 8 14.81 22.19 2.49
CA LEU A 8 14.96 21.22 1.39
C LEU A 8 15.49 21.87 0.11
N PHE A 9 15.09 23.09 -0.18
CA PHE A 9 15.53 23.83 -1.36
C PHE A 9 16.20 25.15 -0.95
N LYS A 10 17.13 25.62 -1.80
CA LYS A 10 17.78 26.92 -1.61
C LYS A 10 16.84 28.09 -1.96
N ASP A 11 15.96 27.88 -2.91
CA ASP A 11 14.97 28.87 -3.35
C ASP A 11 13.77 28.84 -2.40
N SER A 12 13.57 29.94 -1.68
CA SER A 12 12.48 30.11 -0.71
C SER A 12 11.10 30.33 -1.35
N SER A 13 11.02 30.47 -2.67
CA SER A 13 9.76 30.54 -3.40
C SER A 13 9.12 29.17 -3.65
N ILE A 14 9.91 28.11 -3.53
CA ILE A 14 9.44 26.74 -3.69
C ILE A 14 8.60 26.33 -2.48
N THR A 15 7.37 25.88 -2.73
CA THR A 15 6.47 25.38 -1.68
C THR A 15 6.82 23.94 -1.35
N VAL A 16 6.86 23.62 -0.05
CA VAL A 16 7.03 22.24 0.45
C VAL A 16 5.99 21.95 1.53
N GLY A 17 5.51 20.71 1.58
CA GLY A 17 4.51 20.32 2.58
C GLY A 17 4.22 18.83 2.62
N HIS A 18 3.26 18.44 3.43
CA HIS A 18 2.76 17.08 3.60
C HIS A 18 3.87 16.03 3.84
N PRO A 19 4.80 16.24 4.81
CA PRO A 19 5.90 15.31 5.04
C PRO A 19 5.42 14.02 5.68
N THR A 20 6.01 12.90 5.26
CA THR A 20 5.91 11.59 5.91
C THR A 20 7.26 10.91 5.95
N LEU A 21 7.58 10.20 7.03
CA LEU A 21 8.86 9.51 7.21
C LEU A 21 8.69 8.01 7.07
N CYS A 22 9.66 7.36 6.44
CA CYS A 22 9.75 5.90 6.51
C CYS A 22 10.02 5.43 7.95
N ALA A 23 9.82 4.14 8.22
CA ALA A 23 9.97 3.57 9.56
C ALA A 23 11.37 3.73 10.16
N THR A 24 12.42 3.76 9.33
CA THR A 24 13.82 3.98 9.77
C THR A 24 14.11 5.45 10.06
N GLY A 25 13.26 6.38 9.57
CA GLY A 25 13.44 7.82 9.76
C GLY A 25 14.52 8.45 8.89
N ASP A 26 15.13 7.70 7.97
CA ASP A 26 16.19 8.17 7.07
C ASP A 26 15.70 8.68 5.71
N THR A 27 14.44 8.40 5.38
CA THR A 27 13.81 8.81 4.13
C THR A 27 12.52 9.56 4.41
N MET A 28 12.40 10.76 3.88
CA MET A 28 11.19 11.59 3.95
C MET A 28 10.56 11.69 2.56
N TYR A 29 9.26 11.44 2.47
CA TYR A 29 8.47 11.79 1.31
C TYR A 29 7.72 13.08 1.60
N PHE A 30 7.62 13.95 0.61
CA PHE A 30 6.97 15.26 0.76
C PHE A 30 6.44 15.75 -0.58
N VAL A 31 5.66 16.81 -0.55
CA VAL A 31 5.06 17.44 -1.73
C VAL A 31 5.76 18.74 -2.03
N SER A 32 6.02 19.06 -3.29
CA SER A 32 6.59 20.31 -3.73
C SER A 32 6.15 20.72 -5.14
N ASP A 33 6.15 22.02 -5.41
CA ASP A 33 6.01 22.65 -6.72
C ASP A 33 7.37 23.03 -7.32
N ALA A 34 8.44 22.35 -6.94
CA ALA A 34 9.80 22.63 -7.41
C ALA A 34 9.90 22.54 -8.95
N PRO A 35 10.60 23.48 -9.59
CA PRO A 35 10.78 23.52 -11.03
C PRO A 35 11.38 22.21 -11.58
N GLY A 36 10.87 21.74 -12.70
CA GLY A 36 11.28 20.48 -13.33
C GLY A 36 10.47 19.27 -12.87
N GLY A 37 9.39 19.48 -12.13
CA GLY A 37 8.36 18.47 -11.85
C GLY A 37 7.52 18.12 -13.09
N PHE A 38 6.52 17.30 -12.89
CA PHE A 38 5.63 16.80 -13.95
C PHE A 38 4.33 17.60 -14.04
N GLY A 39 3.86 18.14 -12.91
CA GLY A 39 2.57 18.79 -12.83
C GLY A 39 2.56 20.05 -11.96
N GLY A 40 1.47 20.18 -11.20
CA GLY A 40 1.30 21.26 -10.24
C GLY A 40 2.14 21.05 -9.01
N LYS A 41 1.73 20.08 -8.20
CA LYS A 41 2.47 19.62 -7.01
C LYS A 41 2.79 18.16 -7.15
N ASP A 42 4.06 17.83 -7.05
CA ASP A 42 4.60 16.49 -7.20
C ASP A 42 5.06 15.92 -5.85
N ILE A 43 5.11 14.59 -5.76
CA ILE A 43 5.74 13.90 -4.64
C ILE A 43 7.23 13.74 -4.90
N TYR A 44 8.02 14.14 -3.91
CA TYR A 44 9.46 14.03 -3.84
C TYR A 44 9.88 13.15 -2.68
N MET A 45 11.12 12.70 -2.70
CA MET A 45 11.79 12.09 -1.55
C MET A 45 13.08 12.84 -1.24
N ALA A 46 13.48 12.81 0.03
CA ALA A 46 14.79 13.24 0.51
C ALA A 46 15.38 12.19 1.43
N ILE A 47 16.71 12.02 1.39
CA ILE A 47 17.42 11.07 2.24
C ILE A 47 18.22 11.86 3.28
N SER A 48 18.15 11.43 4.55
CA SER A 48 18.92 12.04 5.63
C SER A 48 20.33 11.46 5.67
N ASN A 49 21.33 12.34 5.79
CA ASN A 49 22.72 11.95 6.10
C ASN A 49 23.00 11.95 7.63
N GLY A 50 21.94 12.10 8.45
CA GLY A 50 22.01 12.18 9.91
C GLY A 50 22.07 13.60 10.49
N SER A 51 22.41 14.61 9.68
CA SER A 51 22.40 16.02 10.07
C SER A 51 21.52 16.90 9.19
N GLU A 52 21.44 16.56 7.90
CA GLU A 52 20.69 17.32 6.89
C GLU A 52 19.91 16.35 6.01
N TRP A 53 18.90 16.89 5.31
CA TRP A 53 18.15 16.21 4.27
C TRP A 53 18.78 16.52 2.92
N ASP A 54 19.36 15.49 2.31
CA ASP A 54 20.05 15.56 1.02
C ASP A 54 19.36 14.67 -0.02
N ASP A 55 19.97 14.56 -1.20
CA ASP A 55 19.55 13.64 -2.27
C ASP A 55 18.06 13.75 -2.57
N ILE A 56 17.62 15.00 -2.81
CA ILE A 56 16.24 15.31 -3.11
C ILE A 56 15.91 14.84 -4.53
N ARG A 57 14.90 14.00 -4.66
CA ARG A 57 14.47 13.41 -5.94
C ARG A 57 12.96 13.51 -6.12
N ASN A 58 12.54 13.91 -7.33
CA ASN A 58 11.16 13.71 -7.76
C ASN A 58 10.91 12.20 -7.98
N LEU A 59 9.77 11.66 -7.55
CA LEU A 59 9.47 10.23 -7.70
C LEU A 59 9.19 9.78 -9.13
N GLY A 60 9.21 10.72 -10.07
CA GLY A 60 9.10 10.42 -11.50
C GLY A 60 7.65 10.25 -12.00
N PRO A 61 7.51 10.05 -13.34
CA PRO A 61 6.22 10.10 -14.02
C PRO A 61 5.31 8.90 -13.75
N THR A 62 5.79 7.89 -13.02
CA THR A 62 4.92 6.80 -12.58
C THR A 62 4.06 7.24 -11.41
N ILE A 63 4.60 8.00 -10.46
CA ILE A 63 3.88 8.56 -9.31
C ILE A 63 3.22 9.89 -9.67
N ASN A 64 3.99 10.79 -10.28
CA ASN A 64 3.58 12.17 -10.53
C ASN A 64 3.00 12.31 -11.94
N THR A 65 1.95 13.12 -12.04
CA THR A 65 1.21 13.38 -13.28
C THR A 65 1.35 14.85 -13.68
N ASN A 66 0.56 15.31 -14.66
CA ASN A 66 0.48 16.72 -15.03
C ASN A 66 -0.46 17.55 -14.14
N ASP A 67 -1.05 16.94 -13.11
CA ASP A 67 -1.89 17.59 -12.10
C ASP A 67 -1.21 17.58 -10.72
N ASP A 68 -1.97 17.54 -9.64
CA ASP A 68 -1.46 17.53 -8.27
C ASP A 68 -1.43 16.10 -7.69
N GLU A 69 -0.28 15.72 -7.10
CA GLU A 69 -0.12 14.58 -6.19
C GLU A 69 0.14 15.09 -4.78
N LEU A 70 -0.70 14.68 -3.83
CA LEU A 70 -0.76 15.25 -2.49
C LEU A 70 -0.82 14.16 -1.41
N PHE A 71 -0.53 14.56 -0.14
CA PHE A 71 -0.73 13.75 1.06
C PHE A 71 -0.04 12.38 0.99
N PRO A 72 1.26 12.29 0.69
CA PRO A 72 1.97 11.02 0.76
C PRO A 72 1.95 10.46 2.17
N TYR A 73 1.79 9.13 2.28
CA TYR A 73 1.88 8.38 3.53
C TYR A 73 2.60 7.06 3.26
N ILE A 74 3.80 6.89 3.83
CA ILE A 74 4.60 5.68 3.68
C ILE A 74 4.35 4.73 4.84
N ARG A 75 3.99 3.46 4.53
CA ARG A 75 3.86 2.40 5.52
C ARG A 75 5.19 1.68 5.75
N GLN A 76 5.28 0.93 6.84
CA GLN A 76 6.48 0.13 7.17
C GLN A 76 6.76 -1.00 6.16
N ASP A 77 5.73 -1.48 5.46
CA ASP A 77 5.85 -2.46 4.38
C ASP A 77 6.35 -1.86 3.05
N GLY A 78 6.68 -0.57 3.04
CA GLY A 78 7.18 0.15 1.88
C GLY A 78 6.10 0.63 0.89
N ARG A 79 4.82 0.40 1.15
CA ARG A 79 3.74 0.95 0.32
C ARG A 79 3.60 2.45 0.56
N LEU A 80 3.64 3.22 -0.52
CA LEU A 80 3.39 4.65 -0.53
C LEU A 80 1.94 4.90 -0.91
N TYR A 81 1.16 5.45 0.01
CA TYR A 81 -0.20 5.94 -0.25
C TYR A 81 -0.15 7.42 -0.59
N PHE A 82 -1.02 7.87 -1.47
CA PHE A 82 -1.10 9.27 -1.88
C PHE A 82 -2.46 9.59 -2.51
N SER A 83 -2.72 10.87 -2.71
CA SER A 83 -3.91 11.34 -3.41
C SER A 83 -3.50 12.04 -4.70
N SER A 84 -4.18 11.77 -5.80
CA SER A 84 -3.89 12.35 -7.11
C SER A 84 -5.15 12.82 -7.81
N LYS A 85 -5.00 13.93 -8.55
CA LYS A 85 -6.00 14.41 -9.51
C LYS A 85 -5.76 13.90 -10.93
N GLY A 86 -4.52 13.60 -11.28
CA GLY A 86 -4.12 13.31 -12.65
C GLY A 86 -4.19 11.84 -13.02
N HIS A 87 -4.09 10.92 -12.06
CA HIS A 87 -4.30 9.50 -12.32
C HIS A 87 -5.78 9.19 -12.56
N PRO A 88 -6.10 8.20 -13.44
CA PRO A 88 -7.49 7.80 -13.68
C PRO A 88 -8.21 7.41 -12.40
N GLY A 89 -9.28 8.14 -12.07
CA GLY A 89 -10.00 8.02 -10.81
C GLY A 89 -11.51 8.13 -10.97
N TYR A 90 -12.18 8.44 -9.88
CA TYR A 90 -13.63 8.53 -9.76
C TYR A 90 -14.11 9.97 -9.58
N GLY A 91 -13.26 10.84 -9.03
CA GLY A 91 -13.63 12.19 -8.63
C GLY A 91 -12.58 13.24 -8.89
N GLY A 92 -12.36 14.11 -7.92
CA GLY A 92 -11.31 15.11 -7.94
C GLY A 92 -9.97 14.52 -7.49
N LEU A 93 -9.67 14.59 -6.19
CA LEU A 93 -8.58 13.83 -5.58
C LEU A 93 -9.08 12.42 -5.30
N ASP A 94 -8.34 11.42 -5.78
CA ASP A 94 -8.57 10.01 -5.50
C ASP A 94 -7.37 9.41 -4.77
N LEU A 95 -7.64 8.43 -3.90
CA LEU A 95 -6.64 7.69 -3.13
C LEU A 95 -6.02 6.57 -3.98
N PHE A 96 -4.70 6.53 -3.98
CA PHE A 96 -3.87 5.52 -4.62
C PHE A 96 -2.88 4.93 -3.63
N TYR A 97 -2.36 3.75 -3.94
CA TYR A 97 -1.15 3.25 -3.33
C TYR A 97 -0.18 2.74 -4.39
N ALA A 98 1.10 2.84 -4.09
CA ALA A 98 2.18 2.39 -4.93
C ALA A 98 3.05 1.37 -4.20
N ILE A 99 3.44 0.30 -4.90
CA ILE A 99 4.36 -0.73 -4.42
C ILE A 99 5.70 -0.51 -5.13
N PRO A 100 6.82 -0.37 -4.39
CA PRO A 100 8.13 -0.22 -5.01
C PRO A 100 8.53 -1.49 -5.75
N GLN A 101 9.13 -1.33 -6.94
CA GLN A 101 9.68 -2.42 -7.75
C GLN A 101 11.04 -1.98 -8.31
N ASP A 102 12.13 -2.57 -7.81
CA ASP A 102 13.51 -2.27 -8.22
C ASP A 102 13.79 -0.77 -8.44
N THR A 103 13.51 -0.26 -9.65
CA THR A 103 13.76 1.13 -10.04
C THR A 103 12.51 1.95 -10.31
N THR A 104 11.32 1.39 -10.11
CA THR A 104 10.03 2.03 -10.42
C THR A 104 8.95 1.68 -9.39
N TRP A 105 7.72 2.08 -9.66
CA TRP A 105 6.55 1.82 -8.83
C TRP A 105 5.45 1.15 -9.64
N THR A 106 4.69 0.27 -9.01
CA THR A 106 3.40 -0.18 -9.54
C THR A 106 2.28 0.49 -8.76
N ILE A 107 1.39 1.22 -9.44
CA ILE A 107 0.33 2.01 -8.84
C ILE A 107 -1.00 1.29 -8.93
N PHE A 108 -1.78 1.42 -7.86
CA PHE A 108 -3.14 0.90 -7.74
C PHE A 108 -4.08 1.99 -7.25
N ASN A 109 -5.19 2.19 -7.97
CA ASN A 109 -6.31 2.97 -7.46
C ASN A 109 -7.00 2.18 -6.35
N MET A 110 -7.29 2.81 -5.20
CA MET A 110 -7.93 2.11 -4.08
C MET A 110 -9.39 1.74 -4.35
N GLY A 111 -10.00 2.35 -5.36
CA GLY A 111 -11.36 2.05 -5.78
C GLY A 111 -12.43 2.38 -4.72
N MET A 112 -13.66 2.00 -5.00
CA MET A 112 -14.74 2.10 -4.02
C MET A 112 -14.58 1.02 -2.93
N PRO A 113 -14.87 1.31 -1.67
CA PRO A 113 -15.52 2.52 -1.14
C PRO A 113 -14.57 3.66 -0.74
N PHE A 114 -13.26 3.52 -0.97
CA PHE A 114 -12.28 4.57 -0.61
C PHE A 114 -12.47 5.81 -1.47
N ASN A 115 -12.54 5.61 -2.79
CA ASN A 115 -12.74 6.68 -3.74
C ASN A 115 -14.22 6.89 -4.08
N SER A 116 -14.58 8.13 -4.37
CA SER A 116 -15.93 8.59 -4.66
C SER A 116 -15.92 9.62 -5.80
N THR A 117 -17.06 10.21 -6.13
CA THR A 117 -17.14 11.33 -7.07
C THR A 117 -16.68 12.68 -6.48
N GLY A 118 -16.32 12.72 -5.21
CA GLY A 118 -15.77 13.87 -4.52
C GLY A 118 -14.23 13.88 -4.51
N ASP A 119 -13.66 14.64 -3.58
CA ASP A 119 -12.24 14.57 -3.24
C ASP A 119 -12.07 13.57 -2.09
N ASP A 120 -11.17 12.61 -2.27
CA ASP A 120 -10.81 11.59 -1.28
C ASP A 120 -9.30 11.65 -1.05
N PHE A 121 -8.87 11.96 0.20
CA PHE A 121 -7.47 12.29 0.44
C PHE A 121 -7.00 12.05 1.87
N GLY A 122 -5.68 12.12 2.08
CA GLY A 122 -5.05 12.16 3.39
C GLY A 122 -5.24 10.87 4.19
N ILE A 123 -5.07 9.70 3.56
CA ILE A 123 -5.17 8.41 4.25
C ILE A 123 -4.05 8.24 5.27
N THR A 124 -4.39 7.66 6.40
CA THR A 124 -3.44 7.27 7.46
C THR A 124 -3.88 5.96 8.09
N PHE A 125 -2.94 5.20 8.60
CA PHE A 125 -3.19 3.90 9.23
C PHE A 125 -2.87 3.94 10.73
N ALA A 126 -3.60 3.16 11.52
CA ALA A 126 -3.38 3.00 12.93
C ALA A 126 -2.22 2.00 13.17
N SER A 127 -0.98 2.48 13.11
CA SER A 127 0.23 1.66 13.25
C SER A 127 0.26 0.50 12.24
N GLU A 128 0.55 -0.74 12.70
CA GLU A 128 0.62 -1.94 11.86
C GLU A 128 -0.73 -2.54 11.47
N LYS A 129 -1.83 -1.93 11.92
CA LYS A 129 -3.17 -2.47 11.67
C LYS A 129 -3.65 -2.13 10.27
N GLU A 130 -4.53 -2.95 9.74
CA GLU A 130 -5.27 -2.74 8.50
C GLU A 130 -6.53 -1.88 8.74
N GLU A 131 -6.42 -0.87 9.59
CA GLU A 131 -7.47 0.11 9.91
C GLU A 131 -6.90 1.52 9.94
N GLY A 132 -7.73 2.52 9.70
CA GLY A 132 -7.26 3.91 9.69
C GLY A 132 -8.35 4.90 9.34
N PHE A 133 -7.91 6.06 8.85
CA PHE A 133 -8.77 7.19 8.53
C PHE A 133 -8.34 7.83 7.21
N PHE A 134 -9.29 8.47 6.55
CA PHE A 134 -9.05 9.36 5.41
C PHE A 134 -10.08 10.48 5.40
N SER A 135 -9.79 11.53 4.66
CA SER A 135 -10.69 12.67 4.47
C SER A 135 -11.45 12.54 3.15
N SER A 136 -12.71 12.97 3.15
CA SER A 136 -13.53 12.99 1.93
C SER A 136 -14.64 14.04 2.02
N ASN A 137 -14.95 14.66 0.88
CA ASN A 137 -16.11 15.55 0.74
C ASN A 137 -17.29 14.86 0.04
N ARG A 138 -17.28 13.53 -0.05
CA ARG A 138 -18.36 12.73 -0.66
C ARG A 138 -19.73 13.09 -0.12
N GLY A 139 -20.70 13.31 -1.00
CA GLY A 139 -22.07 13.63 -0.62
C GLY A 139 -22.26 14.95 0.11
N GLN A 140 -21.19 15.76 0.24
CA GLN A 140 -21.22 17.04 0.92
C GLN A 140 -21.37 18.20 -0.07
N LYS A 141 -21.73 19.38 0.45
CA LYS A 141 -21.58 20.63 -0.30
C LYS A 141 -20.10 20.96 -0.44
N LYS A 142 -19.72 21.61 -1.55
CA LYS A 142 -18.35 22.04 -1.82
C LYS A 142 -17.72 22.78 -0.60
N GLY A 143 -16.54 22.33 -0.21
CA GLY A 143 -15.77 22.93 0.89
C GLY A 143 -16.03 22.32 2.28
N TYR A 144 -16.73 21.19 2.37
CA TYR A 144 -16.93 20.47 3.62
C TYR A 144 -16.29 19.06 3.52
N ASP A 145 -15.16 18.90 4.18
CA ASP A 145 -14.48 17.61 4.29
C ASP A 145 -14.87 16.94 5.61
N LEU A 146 -15.05 15.64 5.57
CA LEU A 146 -15.33 14.79 6.72
C LEU A 146 -14.24 13.73 6.84
N ILE A 147 -14.02 13.25 8.06
CA ILE A 147 -13.11 12.14 8.32
C ILE A 147 -13.91 10.83 8.32
N TYR A 148 -13.43 9.87 7.56
CA TYR A 148 -13.97 8.52 7.47
C TYR A 148 -12.98 7.53 8.08
N SER A 149 -13.48 6.57 8.85
CA SER A 149 -12.69 5.43 9.31
C SER A 149 -12.86 4.26 8.37
N PHE A 150 -11.86 3.42 8.28
CA PHE A 150 -11.93 2.16 7.54
C PHE A 150 -11.26 1.02 8.29
N ILE A 151 -11.69 -0.19 7.96
CA ILE A 151 -11.03 -1.45 8.32
C ILE A 151 -10.91 -2.23 7.01
N LEU A 152 -9.69 -2.53 6.58
CA LEU A 152 -9.45 -3.43 5.46
C LEU A 152 -9.73 -4.86 5.92
N PRO A 153 -10.45 -5.67 5.13
CA PRO A 153 -10.66 -7.05 5.49
C PRO A 153 -9.32 -7.79 5.54
N GLU A 154 -9.15 -8.62 6.55
CA GLU A 154 -7.98 -9.49 6.65
C GLU A 154 -7.94 -10.40 5.42
N MET A 155 -6.83 -10.33 4.67
CA MET A 155 -6.64 -11.17 3.49
C MET A 155 -6.36 -12.60 3.94
N GLU A 156 -7.34 -13.48 3.84
CA GLU A 156 -7.14 -14.90 4.04
C GLU A 156 -6.59 -15.54 2.75
N LEU A 157 -5.35 -15.96 2.79
CA LEU A 157 -4.77 -16.79 1.73
C LEU A 157 -5.16 -18.23 1.97
N LEU A 158 -5.84 -18.82 1.00
CA LEU A 158 -6.34 -20.20 1.07
C LEU A 158 -5.83 -20.99 -0.11
N VAL A 159 -5.44 -22.23 0.15
CA VAL A 159 -5.26 -23.25 -0.90
C VAL A 159 -6.34 -24.31 -0.74
N GLU A 160 -7.04 -24.57 -1.83
CA GLU A 160 -8.10 -25.56 -1.90
C GLU A 160 -7.84 -26.51 -3.08
N GLY A 161 -8.25 -27.75 -2.94
CA GLY A 161 -8.12 -28.73 -4.01
C GLY A 161 -8.73 -30.07 -3.64
N THR A 162 -8.53 -31.04 -4.53
CA THR A 162 -8.93 -32.43 -4.35
C THR A 162 -7.73 -33.34 -4.52
N ILE A 163 -7.72 -34.45 -3.81
CA ILE A 163 -6.73 -35.51 -4.00
C ILE A 163 -7.42 -36.71 -4.66
N THR A 164 -6.84 -37.16 -5.77
CA THR A 164 -7.32 -38.32 -6.55
C THR A 164 -6.19 -39.29 -6.75
N ASN A 165 -6.53 -40.56 -6.96
CA ASN A 165 -5.60 -41.57 -7.45
C ASN A 165 -5.34 -41.41 -8.98
N THR A 166 -4.51 -42.23 -9.54
CA THR A 166 -4.19 -42.22 -10.99
C THR A 166 -5.39 -42.46 -11.90
N ASP A 167 -6.44 -43.07 -11.39
CA ASP A 167 -7.67 -43.39 -12.11
C ASP A 167 -8.72 -42.27 -11.99
N GLY A 168 -8.39 -41.19 -11.25
CA GLY A 168 -9.25 -40.01 -11.05
C GLY A 168 -10.26 -40.14 -9.91
N GLU A 169 -10.20 -41.22 -9.11
CA GLU A 169 -11.09 -41.42 -7.97
C GLU A 169 -10.60 -40.60 -6.76
N HIS A 170 -11.54 -40.01 -6.03
CA HIS A 170 -11.24 -39.21 -4.83
C HIS A 170 -10.73 -40.10 -3.68
N LEU A 171 -9.60 -39.72 -3.09
CA LEU A 171 -9.03 -40.37 -1.92
C LEU A 171 -9.54 -39.74 -0.64
N SER A 172 -10.38 -40.41 0.12
CA SER A 172 -10.98 -39.92 1.37
C SER A 172 -10.15 -40.21 2.61
N ASP A 173 -9.16 -41.10 2.52
CA ASP A 173 -8.28 -41.57 3.60
C ASP A 173 -6.85 -41.00 3.52
N ALA A 174 -6.57 -40.20 2.50
CA ALA A 174 -5.30 -39.54 2.34
C ALA A 174 -5.07 -38.48 3.44
N SER A 175 -3.81 -38.30 3.79
CA SER A 175 -3.37 -37.19 4.64
C SER A 175 -2.55 -36.18 3.84
N LEU A 176 -2.71 -34.89 4.17
CA LEU A 176 -2.00 -33.81 3.54
C LEU A 176 -1.08 -33.15 4.57
N ARG A 177 0.18 -32.89 4.19
CA ARG A 177 1.15 -32.18 5.00
C ARG A 177 1.60 -30.92 4.27
N LEU A 178 1.45 -29.77 4.93
CA LEU A 178 1.91 -28.48 4.45
C LEU A 178 3.14 -28.06 5.26
N ILE A 179 4.25 -27.76 4.58
CA ILE A 179 5.52 -27.38 5.17
C ILE A 179 5.91 -26.01 4.62
N GLY A 180 6.04 -25.01 5.47
CA GLY A 180 6.46 -23.66 5.11
C GLY A 180 7.92 -23.38 5.49
N ASN A 181 8.56 -22.48 4.76
CA ASN A 181 9.92 -21.99 5.09
C ASN A 181 9.93 -21.06 6.31
N ASP A 182 8.76 -20.69 6.83
CA ASP A 182 8.53 -19.94 8.08
C ASP A 182 8.45 -20.85 9.32
N GLY A 183 8.65 -22.17 9.15
CA GLY A 183 8.49 -23.18 10.20
C GLY A 183 7.09 -23.81 10.27
N THR A 184 6.16 -23.39 9.43
CA THR A 184 4.83 -24.01 9.32
C THR A 184 4.96 -25.50 9.03
N ASN A 185 4.26 -26.34 9.80
CA ASN A 185 4.20 -27.78 9.62
C ASN A 185 2.83 -28.29 10.05
N ILE A 186 1.90 -28.28 9.12
CA ILE A 186 0.50 -28.65 9.34
C ILE A 186 0.26 -30.01 8.70
N LYS A 187 -0.29 -30.96 9.47
CA LYS A 187 -0.82 -32.22 8.97
C LYS A 187 -2.33 -32.23 9.13
N THR A 188 -3.06 -32.48 8.05
CA THR A 188 -4.52 -32.57 8.04
C THR A 188 -4.99 -33.82 7.33
N GLN A 189 -6.16 -34.30 7.73
CA GLN A 189 -6.87 -35.36 7.00
C GLN A 189 -7.72 -34.74 5.90
N ILE A 190 -7.80 -35.41 4.77
CA ILE A 190 -8.68 -35.02 3.67
C ILE A 190 -10.13 -35.23 4.09
N ARG A 191 -11.02 -34.40 3.59
CA ARG A 191 -12.47 -34.60 3.77
C ARG A 191 -12.94 -35.86 3.02
N ARG A 192 -14.08 -36.41 3.43
CA ARG A 192 -14.66 -37.63 2.84
C ARG A 192 -14.90 -37.55 1.32
N ASP A 193 -15.07 -36.33 0.81
CA ASP A 193 -15.23 -36.06 -0.62
C ASP A 193 -13.90 -35.83 -1.36
N GLY A 194 -12.76 -36.14 -0.72
CA GLY A 194 -11.42 -35.96 -1.28
C GLY A 194 -10.93 -34.50 -1.29
N THR A 195 -11.69 -33.55 -0.75
CA THR A 195 -11.33 -32.13 -0.76
C THR A 195 -10.48 -31.73 0.45
N TYR A 196 -9.67 -30.69 0.26
CA TYR A 196 -8.94 -30.02 1.33
C TYR A 196 -9.04 -28.50 1.18
N ARG A 197 -8.87 -27.80 2.32
CA ARG A 197 -8.76 -26.34 2.40
C ARG A 197 -7.79 -26.00 3.52
N LEU A 198 -6.73 -25.27 3.20
CA LEU A 198 -5.69 -24.87 4.14
C LEU A 198 -5.47 -23.35 4.09
N LYS A 199 -5.32 -22.75 5.24
CA LYS A 199 -4.93 -21.33 5.36
C LYS A 199 -3.40 -21.21 5.22
N LEU A 200 -2.96 -20.25 4.42
CA LEU A 200 -1.55 -19.95 4.17
C LEU A 200 -1.16 -18.65 4.88
N GLN A 201 0.12 -18.51 5.20
CA GLN A 201 0.70 -17.25 5.64
C GLN A 201 1.22 -16.47 4.42
N LYS A 202 1.12 -15.15 4.48
CA LYS A 202 1.67 -14.26 3.47
C LYS A 202 3.20 -14.40 3.41
N ASP A 203 3.77 -14.20 2.23
CA ASP A 203 5.22 -14.19 1.97
C ASP A 203 5.97 -15.49 2.35
N THR A 204 5.23 -16.61 2.46
CA THR A 204 5.77 -17.92 2.81
C THR A 204 5.74 -18.86 1.59
N ARG A 205 6.85 -19.60 1.38
CA ARG A 205 6.92 -20.66 0.38
C ARG A 205 6.53 -21.97 1.02
N TYR A 206 5.66 -22.72 0.36
CA TYR A 206 5.14 -23.99 0.88
C TYR A 206 5.51 -25.18 -0.02
N ALA A 207 5.83 -26.29 0.63
CA ALA A 207 5.79 -27.63 0.03
C ALA A 207 4.56 -28.36 0.56
N MET A 208 3.83 -29.03 -0.33
CA MET A 208 2.64 -29.80 0.00
C MET A 208 2.88 -31.25 -0.37
N LEU A 209 2.66 -32.17 0.58
CA LEU A 209 2.87 -33.58 0.48
C LEU A 209 1.55 -34.32 0.77
N ALA A 210 1.06 -35.13 -0.19
CA ALA A 210 -0.08 -35.99 0.01
C ALA A 210 0.42 -37.44 0.19
N THR A 211 -0.16 -38.17 1.14
CA THR A 211 0.10 -39.57 1.39
C THR A 211 -1.22 -40.32 1.65
N SER A 212 -1.42 -41.42 1.03
CA SER A 212 -2.51 -42.40 1.25
C SER A 212 -1.99 -43.63 2.00
#